data_96583ff53281e07ce725b7883647810b
#
_entry.id   96583ff53281e07ce725b7883647810b
#
_cell.length_a   1.000
_cell.length_b   1.000
_cell.length_c   1.000
_cell.angle_alpha   90.00
_cell.angle_beta   90.00
_cell.angle_gamma   90.00
#
_symmetry.space_group_name_H-M   'P 1'
#
loop_
_entity.id
_entity.type
_entity.pdbx_description
1 polymer ?
#
loop_
_entity_poly.entity_id
_entity_poly.type
_entity_poly.pdbx_seq_one_letter_code
_entity_poly.pdbx_strand_id
1 'polypeptide(L)'
;MAGVFEALEGTGSSTGQVFILGSLVVTGDAAATAHNILANEALFRLGFLVSIAGVAFHLAWSLLMYQLLKPVNGTVAALAVFVVLICCALQALTAFLYFGPLLVLQGGHALSGLTTEQIESLAYLFLKLNAAAFQLDLVFFGLWCILTGYLMWRSTFLPWILGVLLMIDGVGWTLYVWPPLAIYLFPVIAVASGLAEIPLQLWLIIFGANSRRWYEQAGTAAGFAARTTQPTTI
;
A
#
# COMPACT_ATOMS: atom_id res chain seq x y z
N MET A 1 5.94 3.95 17.15
CA MET A 1 4.53 3.77 16.71
C MET A 1 4.42 3.69 15.19
N ALA A 2 4.95 4.66 14.39
CA ALA A 2 4.84 4.64 12.92
C ALA A 2 5.35 3.34 12.30
N GLY A 3 6.57 2.89 12.63
CA GLY A 3 7.14 1.65 12.10
C GLY A 3 6.35 0.37 12.47
N VAL A 4 5.61 0.38 13.58
CA VAL A 4 4.74 -0.76 13.93
C VAL A 4 3.54 -0.82 13.01
N PHE A 5 2.90 0.31 12.70
CA PHE A 5 1.77 0.35 11.78
C PHE A 5 2.19 -0.02 10.35
N GLU A 6 3.38 0.42 9.92
CA GLU A 6 3.98 0.03 8.63
C GLU A 6 4.19 -1.49 8.55
N ALA A 7 4.81 -2.08 9.59
CA ALA A 7 5.03 -3.53 9.66
C ALA A 7 3.70 -4.32 9.63
N LEU A 8 2.66 -3.83 10.32
CA LEU A 8 1.33 -4.46 10.33
C LEU A 8 0.63 -4.33 8.96
N GLU A 9 0.77 -3.18 8.30
CA GLU A 9 0.22 -2.97 6.95
C GLU A 9 0.89 -3.90 5.93
N GLY A 10 2.21 -3.82 5.78
CA GLY A 10 2.96 -4.62 4.81
C GLY A 10 2.81 -6.13 5.04
N THR A 11 2.81 -6.58 6.31
CA THR A 11 2.55 -7.97 6.66
C THR A 11 1.11 -8.36 6.32
N GLY A 12 0.12 -7.50 6.59
CA GLY A 12 -1.28 -7.75 6.31
C GLY A 12 -1.56 -7.88 4.82
N SER A 13 -1.13 -6.88 4.04
CA SER A 13 -1.29 -6.87 2.59
C SER A 13 -0.61 -8.06 1.92
N SER A 14 0.64 -8.35 2.28
CA SER A 14 1.40 -9.49 1.73
C SER A 14 0.77 -10.83 2.13
N THR A 15 0.36 -10.99 3.39
CA THR A 15 -0.25 -12.24 3.87
C THR A 15 -1.58 -12.51 3.16
N GLY A 16 -2.46 -11.52 3.06
CA GLY A 16 -3.76 -11.69 2.42
C GLY A 16 -3.66 -11.92 0.92
N GLN A 17 -2.98 -11.04 0.21
CA GLN A 17 -2.96 -11.03 -1.26
C GLN A 17 -1.95 -12.03 -1.86
N VAL A 18 -0.75 -12.13 -1.29
CA VAL A 18 0.31 -12.96 -1.89
C VAL A 18 0.28 -14.37 -1.36
N PHE A 19 0.28 -14.55 -0.03
CA PHE A 19 0.39 -15.89 0.55
C PHE A 19 -0.95 -16.63 0.57
N ILE A 20 -2.01 -16.04 1.10
CA ILE A 20 -3.30 -16.74 1.22
C ILE A 20 -3.94 -16.88 -0.16
N LEU A 21 -4.20 -15.77 -0.85
CA LEU A 21 -4.86 -15.82 -2.15
C LEU A 21 -4.02 -16.60 -3.17
N GLY A 22 -2.71 -16.35 -3.21
CA GLY A 22 -1.78 -17.06 -4.10
C GLY A 22 -1.74 -18.57 -3.88
N SER A 23 -1.97 -19.07 -2.65
CA SER A 23 -2.04 -20.51 -2.38
C SER A 23 -3.33 -21.18 -2.86
N LEU A 24 -4.41 -20.41 -3.05
CA LEU A 24 -5.73 -20.93 -3.44
C LEU A 24 -6.00 -20.83 -4.93
N VAL A 25 -5.37 -19.87 -5.62
CA VAL A 25 -5.58 -19.61 -7.05
C VAL A 25 -4.73 -20.52 -7.92
N VAL A 26 -5.39 -21.29 -8.79
CA VAL A 26 -4.72 -22.08 -9.85
C VAL A 26 -4.79 -21.27 -11.14
N THR A 27 -3.64 -20.82 -11.62
CA THR A 27 -3.59 -19.97 -12.83
C THR A 27 -4.13 -20.69 -14.05
N GLY A 28 -5.18 -20.12 -14.66
CA GLY A 28 -5.82 -20.67 -15.86
C GLY A 28 -6.89 -21.74 -15.59
N ASP A 29 -7.11 -22.10 -14.32
CA ASP A 29 -8.12 -23.14 -13.97
C ASP A 29 -9.13 -22.55 -12.96
N ALA A 30 -10.32 -22.18 -13.49
CA ALA A 30 -11.39 -21.62 -12.70
C ALA A 30 -12.04 -22.65 -11.77
N ALA A 31 -12.20 -23.90 -12.22
CA ALA A 31 -12.83 -24.98 -11.46
C ALA A 31 -11.97 -25.37 -10.26
N ALA A 32 -10.65 -25.61 -10.49
CA ALA A 32 -9.73 -25.92 -9.41
C ALA A 32 -9.62 -24.77 -8.39
N THR A 33 -9.62 -23.52 -8.86
CA THR A 33 -9.62 -22.34 -8.00
C THR A 33 -10.89 -22.24 -7.16
N ALA A 34 -12.06 -22.44 -7.75
CA ALA A 34 -13.34 -22.45 -7.04
C ALA A 34 -13.40 -23.55 -5.97
N HIS A 35 -12.95 -24.77 -6.32
CA HIS A 35 -12.84 -25.87 -5.39
C HIS A 35 -11.94 -25.54 -4.20
N ASN A 36 -10.74 -24.96 -4.45
CA ASN A 36 -9.80 -24.60 -3.40
C ASN A 36 -10.36 -23.54 -2.46
N ILE A 37 -11.07 -22.53 -3.00
CA ILE A 37 -11.70 -21.47 -2.20
C ILE A 37 -12.79 -22.06 -1.30
N LEU A 38 -13.67 -22.91 -1.84
CA LEU A 38 -14.74 -23.52 -1.06
C LEU A 38 -14.20 -24.52 -0.02
N ALA A 39 -13.18 -25.30 -0.37
CA ALA A 39 -12.54 -26.24 0.56
C ALA A 39 -11.78 -25.53 1.69
N ASN A 40 -11.33 -24.30 1.48
CA ASN A 40 -10.55 -23.52 2.44
C ASN A 40 -11.22 -22.16 2.76
N GLU A 41 -12.54 -22.14 2.86
CA GLU A 41 -13.33 -20.91 3.05
C GLU A 41 -12.86 -20.08 4.25
N ALA A 42 -12.56 -20.72 5.38
CA ALA A 42 -12.08 -20.02 6.58
C ALA A 42 -10.75 -19.30 6.33
N LEU A 43 -9.82 -19.93 5.59
CA LEU A 43 -8.54 -19.31 5.20
C LEU A 43 -8.77 -18.16 4.23
N PHE A 44 -9.67 -18.33 3.26
CA PHE A 44 -10.03 -17.28 2.31
C PHE A 44 -10.63 -16.06 3.02
N ARG A 45 -11.57 -16.26 3.95
CA ARG A 45 -12.15 -15.19 4.79
C ARG A 45 -11.09 -14.51 5.67
N LEU A 46 -10.15 -15.28 6.23
CA LEU A 46 -9.04 -14.71 6.99
C LEU A 46 -8.18 -13.79 6.11
N GLY A 47 -7.86 -14.20 4.88
CA GLY A 47 -7.12 -13.37 3.92
C GLY A 47 -7.84 -12.05 3.63
N PHE A 48 -9.15 -12.07 3.47
CA PHE A 48 -9.96 -10.86 3.33
C PHE A 48 -9.88 -9.95 4.56
N LEU A 49 -10.07 -10.51 5.77
CA LEU A 49 -10.02 -9.74 7.02
C LEU A 49 -8.66 -9.09 7.24
N VAL A 50 -7.58 -9.82 6.97
CA VAL A 50 -6.21 -9.32 7.10
C VAL A 50 -5.95 -8.20 6.08
N SER A 51 -6.45 -8.33 4.84
CA SER A 51 -6.34 -7.28 3.83
C SER A 51 -7.07 -6.00 4.25
N ILE A 52 -8.28 -6.09 4.78
CA ILE A 52 -9.03 -4.92 5.29
C ILE A 52 -8.34 -4.28 6.50
N ALA A 53 -7.80 -5.10 7.41
CA ALA A 53 -7.02 -4.57 8.54
C ALA A 53 -5.77 -3.82 8.05
N GLY A 54 -5.10 -4.31 6.99
CA GLY A 54 -3.98 -3.64 6.33
C GLY A 54 -4.34 -2.22 5.88
N VAL A 55 -5.50 -2.00 5.27
CA VAL A 55 -5.97 -0.66 4.87
C VAL A 55 -6.07 0.28 6.08
N ALA A 56 -6.61 -0.19 7.21
CA ALA A 56 -6.73 0.63 8.41
C ALA A 56 -5.35 0.99 8.99
N PHE A 57 -4.40 0.06 8.98
CA PHE A 57 -3.02 0.32 9.41
C PHE A 57 -2.31 1.27 8.46
N HIS A 58 -2.54 1.16 7.15
CA HIS A 58 -1.99 2.09 6.15
C HIS A 58 -2.45 3.53 6.38
N LEU A 59 -3.74 3.75 6.63
CA LEU A 59 -4.28 5.07 6.99
C LEU A 59 -3.63 5.62 8.25
N ALA A 60 -3.52 4.81 9.31
CA ALA A 60 -2.93 5.22 10.57
C ALA A 60 -1.43 5.57 10.41
N TRP A 61 -0.69 4.74 9.68
CA TRP A 61 0.71 4.99 9.38
C TRP A 61 0.91 6.27 8.56
N SER A 62 0.12 6.45 7.51
CA SER A 62 0.19 7.63 6.66
C SER A 62 -0.08 8.92 7.41
N LEU A 63 -1.03 8.91 8.36
CA LEU A 63 -1.27 10.04 9.25
C LEU A 63 -0.03 10.37 10.11
N LEU A 64 0.63 9.34 10.66
CA LEU A 64 1.83 9.53 11.47
C LEU A 64 3.00 10.06 10.62
N MET A 65 3.17 9.55 9.39
CA MET A 65 4.18 10.04 8.46
C MET A 65 3.91 11.49 8.03
N TYR A 66 2.67 11.85 7.80
CA TYR A 66 2.30 13.25 7.55
C TYR A 66 2.70 14.15 8.73
N GLN A 67 2.32 13.79 9.96
CA GLN A 67 2.68 14.57 11.15
C GLN A 67 4.19 14.70 11.32
N LEU A 68 4.92 13.64 11.02
CA LEU A 68 6.38 13.61 11.11
C LEU A 68 7.04 14.50 10.04
N LEU A 69 6.56 14.45 8.80
CA LEU A 69 7.24 15.03 7.64
C LEU A 69 6.72 16.42 7.23
N LYS A 70 5.54 16.85 7.71
CA LYS A 70 4.98 18.18 7.38
C LYS A 70 5.91 19.37 7.70
N PRO A 71 6.82 19.33 8.72
CA PRO A 71 7.75 20.43 8.94
C PRO A 71 8.84 20.56 7.86
N VAL A 72 9.07 19.52 7.07
CA VAL A 72 10.06 19.54 5.96
C VAL A 72 9.49 20.33 4.78
N ASN A 73 8.30 19.96 4.32
CA ASN A 73 7.53 20.66 3.29
C ASN A 73 6.06 20.27 3.40
N GLY A 74 5.23 21.18 3.95
CA GLY A 74 3.82 20.92 4.20
C GLY A 74 3.00 20.66 2.94
N THR A 75 3.34 21.29 1.80
CA THR A 75 2.65 21.07 0.52
C THR A 75 2.91 19.68 -0.03
N VAL A 76 4.19 19.24 -0.06
CA VAL A 76 4.54 17.89 -0.53
C VAL A 76 4.00 16.82 0.43
N ALA A 77 4.03 17.07 1.74
CA ALA A 77 3.43 16.17 2.73
C ALA A 77 1.91 16.02 2.53
N ALA A 78 1.20 17.13 2.26
CA ALA A 78 -0.23 17.09 1.93
C ALA A 78 -0.48 16.33 0.62
N LEU A 79 0.34 16.56 -0.42
CA LEU A 79 0.24 15.81 -1.67
C LEU A 79 0.40 14.30 -1.44
N ALA A 80 1.36 13.89 -0.61
CA ALA A 80 1.54 12.49 -0.24
C ALA A 80 0.30 11.91 0.45
N VAL A 81 -0.41 12.70 1.30
CA VAL A 81 -1.69 12.27 1.89
C VAL A 81 -2.76 12.05 0.80
N PHE A 82 -2.91 12.94 -0.17
CA PHE A 82 -3.88 12.73 -1.26
C PHE A 82 -3.57 11.48 -2.06
N VAL A 83 -2.31 11.22 -2.36
CA VAL A 83 -1.89 10.01 -3.08
C VAL A 83 -2.21 8.76 -2.27
N VAL A 84 -1.89 8.73 -0.97
CA VAL A 84 -2.17 7.55 -0.13
C VAL A 84 -3.68 7.33 0.09
N LEU A 85 -4.50 8.36 0.07
CA LEU A 85 -5.95 8.17 0.12
C LEU A 85 -6.47 7.46 -1.14
N ILE A 86 -5.86 7.71 -2.31
CA ILE A 86 -6.15 6.94 -3.53
C ILE A 86 -5.70 5.49 -3.36
N CYS A 87 -4.49 5.25 -2.82
CA CYS A 87 -4.03 3.89 -2.49
C CYS A 87 -5.03 3.17 -1.59
N CYS A 88 -5.43 3.76 -0.47
CA CYS A 88 -6.38 3.16 0.46
C CYS A 88 -7.75 2.86 -0.19
N ALA A 89 -8.21 3.74 -1.08
CA ALA A 89 -9.45 3.49 -1.84
C ALA A 89 -9.29 2.30 -2.81
N LEU A 90 -8.14 2.20 -3.49
CA LEU A 90 -7.83 1.07 -4.36
C LEU A 90 -7.65 -0.22 -3.56
N GLN A 91 -7.00 -0.20 -2.41
CA GLN A 91 -6.87 -1.35 -1.51
C GLN A 91 -8.22 -1.82 -1.00
N ALA A 92 -9.13 -0.91 -0.66
CA ALA A 92 -10.49 -1.25 -0.26
C ALA A 92 -11.27 -1.88 -1.44
N LEU A 93 -11.13 -1.37 -2.67
CA LEU A 93 -11.69 -1.97 -3.88
C LEU A 93 -11.08 -3.35 -4.12
N THR A 94 -9.77 -3.50 -4.00
CA THR A 94 -9.07 -4.77 -4.14
C THR A 94 -9.61 -5.80 -3.14
N ALA A 95 -9.79 -5.41 -1.87
CA ALA A 95 -10.37 -6.28 -0.85
C ALA A 95 -11.84 -6.65 -1.16
N PHE A 96 -12.63 -5.72 -1.68
CA PHE A 96 -14.00 -6.02 -2.13
C PHE A 96 -14.00 -7.05 -3.28
N LEU A 97 -13.14 -6.87 -4.28
CA LEU A 97 -12.98 -7.80 -5.39
C LEU A 97 -12.41 -9.15 -4.94
N TYR A 98 -11.56 -9.17 -3.90
CA TYR A 98 -11.09 -10.38 -3.24
C TYR A 98 -12.25 -11.22 -2.71
N PHE A 99 -13.26 -10.60 -2.10
CA PHE A 99 -14.40 -11.29 -1.53
C PHE A 99 -15.43 -11.76 -2.57
N GLY A 100 -15.40 -11.15 -3.77
CA GLY A 100 -16.32 -11.42 -4.88
C GLY A 100 -16.49 -12.89 -5.25
N PRO A 101 -15.41 -13.69 -5.40
CA PRO A 101 -15.49 -15.14 -5.67
C PRO A 101 -16.40 -15.90 -4.71
N LEU A 102 -16.27 -15.63 -3.42
CA LEU A 102 -17.06 -16.32 -2.40
C LEU A 102 -18.55 -15.96 -2.51
N LEU A 103 -18.86 -14.68 -2.78
CA LEU A 103 -20.23 -14.23 -3.01
C LEU A 103 -20.85 -14.92 -4.23
N VAL A 104 -20.08 -15.12 -5.31
CA VAL A 104 -20.54 -15.78 -6.53
C VAL A 104 -20.72 -17.27 -6.32
N LEU A 105 -19.73 -17.94 -5.72
CA LEU A 105 -19.77 -19.39 -5.48
C LEU A 105 -20.87 -19.79 -4.49
N GLN A 106 -21.26 -18.90 -3.58
CA GLN A 106 -22.33 -19.10 -2.60
C GLN A 106 -23.65 -18.42 -3.00
N GLY A 107 -23.75 -17.91 -4.24
CA GLY A 107 -24.86 -17.04 -4.69
C GLY A 107 -26.27 -17.67 -4.71
N GLY A 108 -26.40 -18.98 -4.52
CA GLY A 108 -27.66 -19.69 -4.33
C GLY A 108 -28.70 -19.37 -5.43
N HIS A 109 -29.93 -19.04 -5.01
CA HIS A 109 -31.02 -18.74 -5.94
C HIS A 109 -30.79 -17.54 -6.85
N ALA A 110 -29.97 -16.57 -6.45
CA ALA A 110 -29.69 -15.39 -7.26
C ALA A 110 -28.93 -15.73 -8.56
N LEU A 111 -28.20 -16.83 -8.57
CA LEU A 111 -27.41 -17.30 -9.73
C LEU A 111 -27.92 -18.62 -10.30
N SER A 112 -29.14 -19.06 -9.94
CA SER A 112 -29.72 -20.34 -10.38
C SER A 112 -29.90 -20.49 -11.91
N GLY A 113 -29.85 -19.38 -12.65
CA GLY A 113 -29.89 -19.41 -14.13
C GLY A 113 -28.52 -19.67 -14.80
N LEU A 114 -27.43 -19.71 -14.01
CA LEU A 114 -26.08 -19.97 -14.53
C LEU A 114 -25.68 -21.42 -14.31
N THR A 115 -24.90 -21.96 -15.25
CA THR A 115 -24.26 -23.27 -15.07
C THR A 115 -23.11 -23.18 -14.05
N THR A 116 -22.70 -24.31 -13.47
CA THR A 116 -21.55 -24.38 -12.57
C THR A 116 -20.29 -23.78 -13.19
N GLU A 117 -20.00 -24.11 -14.45
CA GLU A 117 -18.85 -23.58 -15.18
C GLU A 117 -18.91 -22.05 -15.36
N GLN A 118 -20.10 -21.48 -15.58
CA GLN A 118 -20.29 -20.03 -15.66
C GLN A 118 -20.07 -19.35 -14.31
N ILE A 119 -20.51 -19.97 -13.21
CA ILE A 119 -20.30 -19.47 -11.84
C ILE A 119 -18.80 -19.49 -11.48
N GLU A 120 -18.09 -20.58 -11.78
CA GLU A 120 -16.65 -20.71 -11.57
C GLU A 120 -15.85 -19.68 -12.38
N SER A 121 -16.22 -19.50 -13.67
CA SER A 121 -15.61 -18.52 -14.54
C SER A 121 -15.84 -17.08 -14.04
N LEU A 122 -17.05 -16.77 -13.56
CA LEU A 122 -17.38 -15.48 -12.96
C LEU A 122 -16.58 -15.23 -11.68
N ALA A 123 -16.48 -16.24 -10.80
CA ALA A 123 -15.64 -16.15 -9.60
C ALA A 123 -14.18 -15.89 -9.96
N TYR A 124 -13.65 -16.57 -10.97
CA TYR A 124 -12.29 -16.36 -11.46
C TYR A 124 -12.09 -14.96 -12.07
N LEU A 125 -13.09 -14.39 -12.72
CA LEU A 125 -13.05 -13.01 -13.22
C LEU A 125 -12.87 -12.00 -12.08
N PHE A 126 -13.56 -12.18 -10.94
CA PHE A 126 -13.35 -11.31 -9.77
C PHE A 126 -11.88 -11.33 -9.29
N LEU A 127 -11.22 -12.49 -9.33
CA LEU A 127 -9.80 -12.59 -9.00
C LEU A 127 -8.89 -11.88 -10.00
N LYS A 128 -9.24 -11.91 -11.28
CA LYS A 128 -8.53 -11.13 -12.31
C LYS A 128 -8.69 -9.63 -12.10
N LEU A 129 -9.90 -9.18 -11.75
CA LEU A 129 -10.15 -7.77 -11.42
C LEU A 129 -9.45 -7.36 -10.13
N ASN A 130 -9.41 -8.23 -9.10
CA ASN A 130 -8.64 -8.01 -7.90
C ASN A 130 -7.15 -7.80 -8.22
N ALA A 131 -6.55 -8.68 -9.03
CA ALA A 131 -5.14 -8.54 -9.42
C ALA A 131 -4.88 -7.24 -10.20
N ALA A 132 -5.79 -6.84 -11.10
CA ALA A 132 -5.66 -5.59 -11.84
C ALA A 132 -5.79 -4.36 -10.93
N ALA A 133 -6.71 -4.36 -9.98
CA ALA A 133 -6.88 -3.30 -9.00
C ALA A 133 -5.65 -3.19 -8.08
N PHE A 134 -5.08 -4.33 -7.66
CA PHE A 134 -3.86 -4.38 -6.87
C PHE A 134 -2.65 -3.80 -7.64
N GLN A 135 -2.50 -4.15 -8.91
CA GLN A 135 -1.43 -3.57 -9.75
C GLN A 135 -1.57 -2.05 -9.90
N LEU A 136 -2.79 -1.55 -10.01
CA LEU A 136 -3.04 -0.10 -10.06
C LEU A 136 -2.71 0.58 -8.72
N ASP A 137 -3.01 -0.07 -7.60
CA ASP A 137 -2.64 0.41 -6.27
C ASP A 137 -1.11 0.56 -6.14
N LEU A 138 -0.33 -0.41 -6.62
CA LEU A 138 1.14 -0.36 -6.59
C LEU A 138 1.71 0.87 -7.30
N VAL A 139 1.07 1.36 -8.37
CA VAL A 139 1.50 2.60 -9.05
C VAL A 139 1.37 3.80 -8.13
N PHE A 140 0.23 3.95 -7.45
CA PHE A 140 0.01 5.06 -6.51
C PHE A 140 0.85 4.90 -5.25
N PHE A 141 1.04 3.69 -4.77
CA PHE A 141 1.96 3.39 -3.68
C PHE A 141 3.38 3.82 -4.03
N GLY A 142 3.86 3.53 -5.24
CA GLY A 142 5.16 3.98 -5.72
C GLY A 142 5.28 5.51 -5.74
N LEU A 143 4.25 6.22 -6.20
CA LEU A 143 4.22 7.70 -6.14
C LEU A 143 4.29 8.21 -4.69
N TRP A 144 3.58 7.58 -3.78
CA TRP A 144 3.65 7.92 -2.37
C TRP A 144 5.05 7.65 -1.77
N CYS A 145 5.68 6.53 -2.11
CA CYS A 145 7.06 6.23 -1.73
C CYS A 145 8.05 7.31 -2.21
N ILE A 146 7.91 7.78 -3.45
CA ILE A 146 8.75 8.84 -4.01
C ILE A 146 8.57 10.15 -3.21
N LEU A 147 7.33 10.57 -2.96
CA LEU A 147 7.04 11.81 -2.23
C LEU A 147 7.53 11.74 -0.78
N THR A 148 7.26 10.64 -0.11
CA THR A 148 7.67 10.39 1.28
C THR A 148 9.19 10.27 1.38
N GLY A 149 9.81 9.53 0.46
CA GLY A 149 11.26 9.39 0.36
C GLY A 149 11.96 10.73 0.12
N TYR A 150 11.40 11.59 -0.76
CA TYR A 150 11.90 12.95 -0.96
C TYR A 150 11.86 13.77 0.33
N LEU A 151 10.75 13.72 1.07
CA LEU A 151 10.63 14.43 2.35
C LEU A 151 11.62 13.89 3.38
N MET A 152 11.81 12.58 3.45
CA MET A 152 12.80 11.97 4.34
C MET A 152 14.23 12.38 3.96
N TRP A 153 14.57 12.38 2.67
CA TRP A 153 15.86 12.85 2.18
C TRP A 153 16.16 14.30 2.56
N ARG A 154 15.12 15.17 2.54
CA ARG A 154 15.21 16.59 2.91
C ARG A 154 15.14 16.84 4.42
N SER A 155 14.79 15.83 5.21
CA SER A 155 14.68 15.96 6.67
C SER A 155 16.06 15.97 7.32
N THR A 156 16.16 16.66 8.45
CA THR A 156 17.39 16.66 9.28
C THR A 156 17.35 15.64 10.40
N PHE A 157 16.21 15.01 10.64
CA PHE A 157 15.91 14.16 11.80
C PHE A 157 15.76 12.66 11.45
N LEU A 158 15.82 12.30 10.18
CA LEU A 158 15.88 10.92 9.68
C LEU A 158 17.15 10.71 8.85
N PRO A 159 17.68 9.48 8.75
CA PRO A 159 18.78 9.18 7.84
C PRO A 159 18.37 9.41 6.38
N TRP A 160 19.09 10.27 5.68
CA TRP A 160 18.81 10.63 4.29
C TRP A 160 18.82 9.41 3.35
N ILE A 161 19.63 8.40 3.66
CA ILE A 161 19.77 7.18 2.85
C ILE A 161 18.45 6.40 2.79
N LEU A 162 17.66 6.36 3.88
CA LEU A 162 16.37 5.71 3.89
C LEU A 162 15.39 6.40 2.93
N GLY A 163 15.45 7.73 2.85
CA GLY A 163 14.67 8.49 1.88
C GLY A 163 15.05 8.18 0.42
N VAL A 164 16.35 8.06 0.15
CA VAL A 164 16.84 7.71 -1.20
C VAL A 164 16.43 6.29 -1.58
N LEU A 165 16.57 5.33 -0.67
CA LEU A 165 16.15 3.95 -0.91
C LEU A 165 14.64 3.86 -1.18
N LEU A 166 13.84 4.59 -0.40
CA LEU A 166 12.38 4.63 -0.60
C LEU A 166 11.98 5.29 -1.93
N MET A 167 12.72 6.30 -2.42
CA MET A 167 12.47 6.84 -3.76
C MET A 167 12.80 5.84 -4.86
N ILE A 168 13.89 5.07 -4.72
CA ILE A 168 14.26 4.02 -5.70
C ILE A 168 13.19 2.93 -5.73
N ASP A 169 12.73 2.49 -4.57
CA ASP A 169 11.63 1.56 -4.41
C ASP A 169 10.35 2.06 -5.10
N GLY A 170 9.98 3.31 -4.81
CA GLY A 170 8.82 3.95 -5.43
C GLY A 170 8.88 3.98 -6.96
N VAL A 171 10.05 4.23 -7.54
CA VAL A 171 10.23 4.13 -9.01
C VAL A 171 9.97 2.69 -9.47
N GLY A 172 10.44 1.68 -8.74
CA GLY A 172 10.15 0.27 -9.03
C GLY A 172 8.64 -0.02 -9.09
N TRP A 173 7.89 0.38 -8.06
CA TRP A 173 6.45 0.16 -8.01
C TRP A 173 5.67 0.94 -9.08
N THR A 174 6.10 2.14 -9.46
CA THR A 174 5.45 2.89 -10.56
C THR A 174 5.55 2.20 -11.92
N LEU A 175 6.48 1.25 -12.12
CA LEU A 175 6.58 0.47 -13.36
C LEU A 175 5.33 -0.40 -13.59
N TYR A 176 4.50 -0.64 -12.58
CA TYR A 176 3.22 -1.32 -12.75
C TYR A 176 2.20 -0.55 -13.60
N VAL A 177 2.49 0.68 -14.00
CA VAL A 177 1.79 1.36 -15.11
C VAL A 177 1.89 0.55 -16.42
N TRP A 178 2.97 -0.27 -16.56
CA TRP A 178 3.17 -1.22 -17.65
C TRP A 178 3.41 -2.61 -17.06
N PRO A 179 2.35 -3.36 -16.70
CA PRO A 179 2.47 -4.62 -15.97
C PRO A 179 3.44 -5.65 -16.57
N PRO A 180 3.52 -5.84 -17.91
CA PRO A 180 4.47 -6.80 -18.47
C PRO A 180 5.94 -6.50 -18.09
N LEU A 181 6.32 -5.21 -18.07
CA LEU A 181 7.66 -4.79 -17.68
C LEU A 181 7.88 -4.96 -16.19
N ALA A 182 6.90 -4.54 -15.36
CA ALA A 182 6.98 -4.66 -13.92
C ALA A 182 7.10 -6.13 -13.47
N ILE A 183 6.31 -7.03 -14.07
CA ILE A 183 6.38 -8.47 -13.78
C ILE A 183 7.74 -9.05 -14.17
N TYR A 184 8.30 -8.65 -15.31
CA TYR A 184 9.64 -9.07 -15.71
C TYR A 184 10.72 -8.58 -14.75
N LEU A 185 10.61 -7.34 -14.26
CA LEU A 185 11.55 -6.72 -13.32
C LEU A 185 11.21 -7.01 -11.86
N PHE A 186 10.16 -7.77 -11.57
CA PHE A 186 9.70 -8.02 -10.20
C PHE A 186 10.80 -8.48 -9.24
N PRO A 187 11.74 -9.38 -9.60
CA PRO A 187 12.81 -9.76 -8.68
C PRO A 187 13.70 -8.57 -8.26
N VAL A 188 13.94 -7.62 -9.16
CA VAL A 188 14.72 -6.41 -8.88
C VAL A 188 13.92 -5.44 -8.01
N ILE A 189 12.63 -5.25 -8.34
CA ILE A 189 11.71 -4.40 -7.56
C ILE A 189 11.59 -4.96 -6.13
N ALA A 190 11.38 -6.26 -5.97
CA ALA A 190 11.24 -6.89 -4.65
C ALA A 190 12.52 -6.75 -3.79
N VAL A 191 13.70 -6.86 -4.40
CA VAL A 191 14.96 -6.63 -3.68
C VAL A 191 15.09 -5.15 -3.28
N ALA A 192 14.78 -4.21 -4.18
CA ALA A 192 14.83 -2.79 -3.89
C ALA A 192 13.85 -2.42 -2.76
N SER A 193 12.63 -2.97 -2.80
CA SER A 193 11.62 -2.79 -1.76
C SER A 193 12.08 -3.35 -0.40
N GLY A 194 12.59 -4.57 -0.36
CA GLY A 194 13.12 -5.13 0.87
C GLY A 194 14.27 -4.31 1.46
N LEU A 195 15.13 -3.73 0.62
CA LEU A 195 16.24 -2.85 1.07
C LEU A 195 15.77 -1.47 1.49
N ALA A 196 14.61 -1.00 1.05
CA ALA A 196 14.05 0.29 1.42
C ALA A 196 13.14 0.17 2.66
N GLU A 197 12.13 -0.69 2.59
CA GLU A 197 11.05 -0.76 3.57
C GLU A 197 11.51 -1.42 4.88
N ILE A 198 12.22 -2.57 4.82
CA ILE A 198 12.65 -3.27 6.05
C ILE A 198 13.57 -2.41 6.91
N PRO A 199 14.65 -1.77 6.38
CA PRO A 199 15.46 -0.86 7.18
C PRO A 199 14.69 0.35 7.70
N LEU A 200 13.75 0.89 6.92
CA LEU A 200 12.90 2.01 7.36
C LEU A 200 12.02 1.60 8.55
N GLN A 201 11.33 0.47 8.46
CA GLN A 201 10.51 -0.08 9.54
C GLN A 201 11.34 -0.28 10.81
N LEU A 202 12.47 -0.98 10.68
CA LEU A 202 13.35 -1.24 11.80
C LEU A 202 13.90 0.05 12.43
N TRP A 203 14.29 1.01 11.58
CA TRP A 203 14.75 2.31 12.07
C TRP A 203 13.67 3.03 12.88
N LEU A 204 12.45 3.11 12.35
CA LEU A 204 11.33 3.79 13.01
C LEU A 204 10.89 3.08 14.31
N ILE A 205 11.04 1.75 14.39
CA ILE A 205 10.72 0.97 15.60
C ILE A 205 11.80 1.17 16.67
N ILE A 206 13.08 1.06 16.30
CA ILE A 206 14.19 0.99 17.24
C ILE A 206 14.69 2.39 17.64
N PHE A 207 14.92 3.26 16.66
CA PHE A 207 15.54 4.57 16.86
C PHE A 207 14.54 5.72 16.79
N GLY A 208 13.52 5.61 15.94
CA GLY A 208 12.57 6.69 15.67
C GLY A 208 13.20 7.90 14.97
N ALA A 209 12.59 9.06 15.14
CA ALA A 209 13.08 10.34 14.65
C ALA A 209 13.82 11.11 15.76
N ASN A 210 14.86 11.85 15.39
CA ASN A 210 15.57 12.70 16.33
C ASN A 210 14.70 13.91 16.72
N SER A 211 14.11 13.86 17.91
CA SER A 211 13.13 14.84 18.41
C SER A 211 13.69 16.27 18.41
N ARG A 212 14.95 16.45 18.86
CA ARG A 212 15.58 17.78 18.89
C ARG A 212 15.65 18.40 17.50
N ARG A 213 16.18 17.68 16.52
CA ARG A 213 16.29 18.14 15.12
C ARG A 213 14.92 18.36 14.49
N TRP A 214 13.92 17.55 14.86
CA TRP A 214 12.56 17.72 14.40
C TRP A 214 11.98 19.08 14.88
N TYR A 215 12.14 19.42 16.17
CA TYR A 215 11.68 20.71 16.70
C TYR A 215 12.45 21.90 16.11
N GLU A 216 13.75 21.77 15.87
CA GLU A 216 14.56 22.78 15.21
C GLU A 216 14.05 23.06 13.78
N GLN A 217 13.77 22.01 13.00
CA GLN A 217 13.24 22.15 11.63
C GLN A 217 11.81 22.69 11.62
N ALA A 218 10.95 22.27 12.53
CA ALA A 218 9.58 22.76 12.67
C ALA A 218 9.56 24.26 13.08
N GLY A 219 10.42 24.69 13.98
CA GLY A 219 10.56 26.09 14.36
C GLY A 219 11.03 27.00 13.24
N THR A 220 11.98 26.53 12.42
CA THR A 220 12.46 27.23 11.22
C THR A 220 11.34 27.39 10.20
N ALA A 221 10.57 26.35 9.94
CA ALA A 221 9.44 26.37 9.01
C ALA A 221 8.34 27.36 9.46
N ALA A 222 8.00 27.38 10.75
CA ALA A 222 7.03 28.31 11.33
C ALA A 222 7.51 29.77 11.23
N GLY A 223 8.77 30.05 11.49
CA GLY A 223 9.37 31.37 11.37
C GLY A 223 9.38 31.90 9.92
N PHE A 224 9.61 31.01 8.94
CA PHE A 224 9.52 31.37 7.53
C PHE A 224 8.08 31.70 7.11
N ALA A 225 7.13 30.88 7.50
CA ALA A 225 5.71 31.13 7.21
C ALA A 225 5.21 32.46 7.79
N ALA A 226 5.61 32.79 9.02
CA ALA A 226 5.25 34.05 9.67
C ALA A 226 5.78 35.30 8.92
N ARG A 227 6.97 35.21 8.32
CA ARG A 227 7.57 36.32 7.54
C ARG A 227 6.87 36.52 6.18
N THR A 228 6.41 35.45 5.55
CA THR A 228 5.73 35.53 4.23
C THR A 228 4.28 36.03 4.34
N THR A 229 3.68 35.98 5.52
CA THR A 229 2.32 36.47 5.76
C THR A 229 2.27 37.93 6.26
N GLN A 230 3.40 38.58 6.54
CA GLN A 230 3.40 40.01 6.85
C GLN A 230 3.13 40.82 5.58
N PRO A 231 2.10 41.66 5.56
CA PRO A 231 1.88 42.56 4.43
C PRO A 231 3.09 43.49 4.32
N THR A 232 3.63 43.60 3.12
CA THR A 232 4.62 44.63 2.78
C THR A 232 3.94 45.99 2.98
N THR A 233 4.18 46.58 4.12
CA THR A 233 3.86 48.02 4.34
C THR A 233 4.78 48.81 3.41
N ILE A 234 4.21 49.27 2.30
CA ILE A 234 4.77 50.30 1.43
C ILE A 234 4.48 51.67 2.06
#